data_d89cc07aa4ff7ca93bdfe2e71d417091
#
_entry.id   d89cc07aa4ff7ca93bdfe2e71d417091
#
_cell.length_a   1.000
_cell.length_b   1.000
_cell.length_c   1.000
_cell.angle_alpha   90.00
_cell.angle_beta   90.00
_cell.angle_gamma   90.00
#
_symmetry.space_group_name_H-M   'P 1'
#
loop_
_entity.id
_entity.type
_entity.pdbx_description
1 polymer ?
#
loop_
_entity_poly.entity_id
_entity_poly.type
_entity_poly.pdbx_seq_one_letter_code
_entity_poly.pdbx_strand_id
1 'polypeptide(L)'
;LWENITWSSFANFMSIPTDCPQRNERLGWAGDISVFSRTATYLADVPQFLRRYLRSMRDVQREDGRFPDIAPLGGGFGGLLWGSAGITVPWECYLQYGDKVLLAEHYDAMKRYISYILDKTIDPKTNLLVQSRAWGDLCDWLGLEDNRNDKSLLWEAYFIYDLELMSKIA
;
A
#
# COMPACT_ATOMS: atom_id res chain seq x y z
N LEU A 1 21.09 -0.47 15.41
CA LEU A 1 19.79 -0.46 14.74
C LEU A 1 19.79 0.49 13.53
N TRP A 2 20.15 1.76 13.69
CA TRP A 2 20.18 2.76 12.61
C TRP A 2 20.97 2.31 11.36
N GLU A 3 22.19 1.87 11.54
CA GLU A 3 23.03 1.38 10.44
C GLU A 3 22.38 0.20 9.71
N ASN A 4 21.79 -0.74 10.45
CA ASN A 4 21.13 -1.91 9.85
C ASN A 4 19.94 -1.49 8.98
N ILE A 5 19.12 -0.56 9.46
CA ILE A 5 17.97 -0.03 8.69
C ILE A 5 18.46 0.71 7.45
N THR A 6 19.49 1.53 7.57
CA THR A 6 20.07 2.29 6.45
C THR A 6 20.63 1.36 5.37
N TRP A 7 21.41 0.36 5.76
CA TRP A 7 21.95 -0.64 4.82
C TRP A 7 20.86 -1.48 4.18
N SER A 8 19.84 -1.87 4.94
CA SER A 8 18.66 -2.57 4.39
C SER A 8 17.95 -1.73 3.35
N SER A 9 17.77 -0.43 3.61
CA SER A 9 17.18 0.50 2.64
C SER A 9 17.98 0.58 1.35
N PHE A 10 19.30 0.74 1.44
CA PHE A 10 20.17 0.78 0.26
C PHE A 10 20.16 -0.51 -0.54
N ALA A 11 20.08 -1.66 0.14
CA ALA A 11 20.02 -2.97 -0.52
C ALA A 11 18.69 -3.22 -1.22
N ASN A 12 17.59 -2.64 -0.71
CA ASN A 12 16.23 -2.85 -1.24
C ASN A 12 15.78 -1.77 -2.22
N PHE A 13 16.28 -0.55 -2.13
CA PHE A 13 15.86 0.55 -3.01
C PHE A 13 16.64 0.52 -4.33
N MET A 14 16.29 -0.43 -5.20
CA MET A 14 16.94 -0.66 -6.49
C MET A 14 15.99 -0.34 -7.65
N SER A 15 15.82 0.91 -7.99
CA SER A 15 14.81 1.45 -8.93
C SER A 15 13.38 1.40 -8.43
N ILE A 16 13.02 0.42 -7.65
CA ILE A 16 11.76 0.24 -6.94
C ILE A 16 12.06 -0.19 -5.50
N PRO A 17 11.12 -0.01 -4.56
CA PRO A 17 11.26 -0.58 -3.23
C PRO A 17 11.05 -2.09 -3.28
N THR A 18 12.14 -2.85 -3.32
CA THR A 18 12.07 -4.31 -3.32
C THR A 18 11.98 -4.86 -1.91
N ASP A 19 11.36 -6.02 -1.77
CA ASP A 19 11.18 -6.70 -0.48
C ASP A 19 12.43 -7.48 -0.02
N CYS A 20 12.96 -8.33 -0.87
CA CYS A 20 13.98 -9.31 -0.54
C CYS A 20 15.18 -9.28 -1.50
N PRO A 21 16.24 -8.47 -1.24
CA PRO A 21 17.39 -8.39 -2.15
C PRO A 21 18.26 -9.63 -2.11
N GLN A 22 18.22 -10.42 -1.04
CA GLN A 22 19.10 -11.54 -0.76
C GLN A 22 18.67 -12.87 -1.42
N ARG A 23 17.51 -12.93 -2.06
CA ARG A 23 16.98 -14.13 -2.72
C ARG A 23 16.34 -13.81 -4.06
N ASN A 24 15.95 -14.82 -4.81
CA ASN A 24 15.32 -14.68 -6.13
C ASN A 24 13.84 -14.28 -6.04
N GLU A 25 13.57 -13.18 -5.41
CA GLU A 25 12.26 -12.51 -5.38
C GLU A 25 12.42 -11.10 -5.92
N ARG A 26 12.92 -10.16 -5.15
CA ARG A 26 13.22 -8.78 -5.57
C ARG A 26 12.04 -8.08 -6.22
N LEU A 27 10.87 -8.25 -5.63
CA LEU A 27 9.61 -7.69 -6.11
C LEU A 27 9.28 -6.39 -5.36
N GLY A 28 8.60 -5.49 -6.04
CA GLY A 28 8.11 -4.25 -5.45
C GLY A 28 6.80 -4.46 -4.69
N TRP A 29 6.86 -5.14 -3.56
CA TRP A 29 5.70 -5.39 -2.71
C TRP A 29 5.17 -4.10 -2.08
N ALA A 30 3.90 -3.88 -2.26
CA ALA A 30 3.24 -2.65 -1.82
C ALA A 30 3.05 -2.60 -0.29
N GLY A 31 2.85 -3.74 0.35
CA GLY A 31 2.73 -3.82 1.80
C GLY A 31 3.97 -3.31 2.51
N ASP A 32 5.14 -3.72 2.07
CA ASP A 32 6.42 -3.32 2.64
C ASP A 32 6.63 -1.81 2.59
N ILE A 33 6.45 -1.21 1.42
CA ILE A 33 6.62 0.24 1.28
C ILE A 33 5.49 1.04 1.94
N SER A 34 4.29 0.49 2.06
CA SER A 34 3.19 1.14 2.79
C SER A 34 3.59 1.45 4.22
N VAL A 35 4.23 0.51 4.91
CA VAL A 35 4.68 0.68 6.30
C VAL A 35 6.04 1.37 6.41
N PHE A 36 6.90 1.23 5.42
CA PHE A 36 8.27 1.77 5.47
C PHE A 36 8.41 3.17 4.89
N SER A 37 7.47 3.65 4.08
CA SER A 37 7.57 4.93 3.36
C SER A 37 7.91 6.11 4.27
N ARG A 38 7.27 6.22 5.42
CA ARG A 38 7.57 7.25 6.41
C ARG A 38 9.03 7.17 6.90
N THR A 39 9.50 6.00 7.23
CA THR A 39 10.90 5.80 7.66
C THR A 39 11.86 6.16 6.52
N ALA A 40 11.53 5.77 5.30
CA ALA A 40 12.34 6.07 4.11
C ALA A 40 12.56 7.58 3.93
N THR A 41 11.54 8.41 4.20
CA THR A 41 11.65 9.87 4.07
C THR A 41 12.61 10.51 5.10
N TYR A 42 12.90 9.83 6.20
CA TYR A 42 13.91 10.28 7.18
C TYR A 42 15.32 9.78 6.88
N LEU A 43 15.45 8.70 6.11
CA LEU A 43 16.74 8.09 5.79
C LEU A 43 17.38 8.68 4.53
N ALA A 44 16.57 9.08 3.56
CA ALA A 44 17.07 9.55 2.26
C ALA A 44 16.07 10.51 1.60
N ASP A 45 16.56 11.26 0.61
CA ASP A 45 15.74 12.08 -0.27
C ASP A 45 15.06 11.20 -1.33
N VAL A 46 13.84 10.76 -1.04
CA VAL A 46 13.14 9.71 -1.82
C VAL A 46 11.88 10.17 -2.59
N PRO A 47 11.53 11.46 -2.72
CA PRO A 47 10.25 11.82 -3.33
C PRO A 47 10.12 11.36 -4.78
N GLN A 48 11.18 11.49 -5.59
CA GLN A 48 11.15 11.04 -6.99
C GLN A 48 11.13 9.52 -7.12
N PHE A 49 11.80 8.82 -6.22
CA PHE A 49 11.79 7.37 -6.16
C PHE A 49 10.38 6.84 -5.84
N LEU A 50 9.74 7.39 -4.82
CA LEU A 50 8.38 7.01 -4.43
C LEU A 50 7.35 7.43 -5.48
N ARG A 51 7.49 8.62 -6.09
CA ARG A 51 6.63 9.07 -7.21
C ARG A 51 6.70 8.09 -8.39
N ARG A 52 7.89 7.64 -8.75
CA ARG A 52 8.06 6.64 -9.80
C ARG A 52 7.36 5.33 -9.46
N TYR A 53 7.53 4.83 -8.25
CA TYR A 53 6.86 3.61 -7.80
C TYR A 53 5.33 3.75 -7.84
N LEU A 54 4.80 4.85 -7.36
CA LEU A 54 3.37 5.15 -7.38
C LEU A 54 2.80 5.25 -8.81
N ARG A 55 3.56 5.79 -9.75
CA ARG A 55 3.18 5.72 -11.17
C ARG A 55 3.09 4.28 -11.65
N SER A 56 4.07 3.46 -11.32
CA SER A 56 4.02 2.03 -11.66
C SER A 56 2.81 1.32 -11.05
N MET A 57 2.41 1.66 -9.82
CA MET A 57 1.17 1.13 -9.22
C MET A 57 -0.08 1.55 -10.00
N ARG A 58 -0.14 2.80 -10.47
CA ARG A 58 -1.27 3.28 -11.30
C ARG A 58 -1.32 2.61 -12.67
N ASP A 59 -0.16 2.43 -13.30
CA ASP A 59 -0.06 1.85 -14.64
C ASP A 59 -0.60 0.41 -14.69
N VAL A 60 -0.53 -0.31 -13.55
CA VAL A 60 -1.03 -1.67 -13.42
C VAL A 60 -2.30 -1.76 -12.55
N GLN A 61 -2.89 -0.63 -12.17
CA GLN A 61 -4.18 -0.61 -11.47
C GLN A 61 -5.27 -1.22 -12.35
N ARG A 62 -6.05 -2.13 -11.80
CA ARG A 62 -7.13 -2.79 -12.54
C ARG A 62 -8.26 -1.83 -12.88
N GLU A 63 -9.02 -2.20 -13.91
CA GLU A 63 -10.21 -1.44 -14.33
C GLU A 63 -11.25 -1.32 -13.21
N ASP A 64 -11.37 -2.34 -12.35
CA ASP A 64 -12.26 -2.33 -11.19
C ASP A 64 -11.77 -1.43 -10.04
N GLY A 65 -10.60 -0.85 -10.13
CA GLY A 65 -10.02 0.08 -9.17
C GLY A 65 -9.00 -0.52 -8.20
N ARG A 66 -8.79 -1.84 -8.20
CA ARG A 66 -7.81 -2.48 -7.32
C ARG A 66 -6.39 -2.07 -7.65
N PHE A 67 -5.65 -1.65 -6.64
CA PHE A 67 -4.21 -1.55 -6.75
C PHE A 67 -3.54 -2.94 -6.70
N PRO A 68 -2.37 -3.11 -7.32
CA PRO A 68 -1.61 -4.34 -7.26
C PRO A 68 -1.00 -4.53 -5.88
N ASP A 69 -0.71 -5.77 -5.52
CA ASP A 69 0.15 -6.08 -4.37
C ASP A 69 1.62 -5.91 -4.73
N ILE A 70 1.96 -5.97 -6.03
CA ILE A 70 3.32 -5.85 -6.57
C ILE A 70 3.33 -4.89 -7.75
N ALA A 71 4.27 -3.95 -7.78
CA ALA A 71 4.51 -3.07 -8.92
C ALA A 71 6.02 -3.01 -9.25
N PRO A 72 6.40 -2.85 -10.53
CA PRO A 72 5.59 -2.55 -11.73
C PRO A 72 5.00 -3.77 -12.43
N LEU A 73 5.32 -4.99 -12.02
CA LEU A 73 4.91 -6.21 -12.73
C LEU A 73 3.40 -6.44 -12.70
N GLY A 74 2.72 -5.91 -11.69
CA GLY A 74 1.36 -6.32 -11.39
C GLY A 74 1.34 -7.72 -10.77
N GLY A 75 0.23 -8.06 -10.13
CA GLY A 75 0.04 -9.36 -9.51
C GLY A 75 -0.46 -9.23 -8.08
N GLY A 76 -1.11 -10.28 -7.59
CA GLY A 76 -1.93 -10.19 -6.40
C GLY A 76 -2.90 -9.01 -6.57
N PHE A 77 -3.99 -8.88 -6.26
CA PHE A 77 -4.80 -7.66 -6.31
C PHE A 77 -5.78 -7.77 -5.18
N GLY A 78 -5.51 -7.01 -4.20
CA GLY A 78 -6.54 -6.85 -3.28
C GLY A 78 -6.22 -7.00 -1.81
N GLY A 79 -5.01 -7.18 -1.41
CA GLY A 79 -4.68 -7.01 -0.01
C GLY A 79 -5.00 -5.58 0.42
N LEU A 80 -5.90 -5.37 1.38
CA LEU A 80 -6.25 -4.02 1.80
C LEU A 80 -4.99 -3.24 2.23
N LEU A 81 -4.16 -3.84 3.08
CA LEU A 81 -2.92 -3.21 3.53
C LEU A 81 -1.91 -3.01 2.40
N TRP A 82 -1.85 -3.92 1.42
CA TRP A 82 -0.97 -3.81 0.26
C TRP A 82 -1.46 -2.74 -0.70
N GLY A 83 -2.71 -2.81 -1.12
CA GLY A 83 -3.32 -1.80 -2.01
C GLY A 83 -3.37 -0.40 -1.40
N SER A 84 -3.51 -0.31 -0.09
CA SER A 84 -3.49 0.96 0.65
C SER A 84 -2.20 1.76 0.47
N ALA A 85 -1.10 1.14 0.01
CA ALA A 85 0.11 1.86 -0.39
C ALA A 85 -0.18 2.97 -1.40
N GLY A 86 -1.19 2.79 -2.26
CA GLY A 86 -1.67 3.82 -3.18
C GLY A 86 -2.24 5.07 -2.51
N ILE A 87 -2.53 5.01 -1.21
CA ILE A 87 -3.03 6.14 -0.40
C ILE A 87 -1.98 6.57 0.63
N THR A 88 -1.41 5.61 1.36
CA THR A 88 -0.48 5.88 2.46
C THR A 88 0.83 6.48 1.98
N VAL A 89 1.42 5.96 0.92
CA VAL A 89 2.71 6.45 0.40
C VAL A 89 2.62 7.90 -0.13
N PRO A 90 1.62 8.27 -0.96
CA PRO A 90 1.44 9.68 -1.35
C PRO A 90 1.21 10.60 -0.16
N TRP A 91 0.47 10.13 0.85
CA TRP A 91 0.23 10.90 2.06
C TRP A 91 1.52 11.17 2.84
N GLU A 92 2.37 10.16 3.04
CA GLU A 92 3.67 10.33 3.70
C GLU A 92 4.61 11.26 2.91
N CYS A 93 4.59 11.19 1.58
CA CYS A 93 5.30 12.17 0.73
C CYS A 93 4.77 13.59 0.93
N TYR A 94 3.46 13.77 1.04
CA TYR A 94 2.89 15.07 1.31
C TYR A 94 3.29 15.61 2.69
N LEU A 95 3.21 14.77 3.72
CA LEU A 95 3.59 15.18 5.08
C LEU A 95 5.06 15.62 5.17
N GLN A 96 5.94 14.92 4.48
CA GLN A 96 7.38 15.17 4.55
C GLN A 96 7.84 16.30 3.63
N TYR A 97 7.30 16.37 2.42
CA TYR A 97 7.80 17.25 1.36
C TYR A 97 6.79 18.32 0.92
N GLY A 98 5.58 18.31 1.43
CA GLY A 98 4.52 19.23 1.00
C GLY A 98 4.04 19.00 -0.44
N ASP A 99 4.25 17.81 -1.00
CA ASP A 99 4.02 17.51 -2.42
C ASP A 99 2.52 17.30 -2.73
N LYS A 100 1.81 18.43 -2.85
CA LYS A 100 0.40 18.44 -3.27
C LYS A 100 0.21 17.97 -4.72
N VAL A 101 1.22 18.16 -5.57
CA VAL A 101 1.14 17.76 -6.97
C VAL A 101 1.05 16.25 -7.07
N LEU A 102 1.84 15.51 -6.27
CA LEU A 102 1.75 14.07 -6.20
C LEU A 102 0.37 13.58 -5.76
N LEU A 103 -0.20 14.22 -4.72
CA LEU A 103 -1.56 13.89 -4.27
C LEU A 103 -2.59 14.08 -5.39
N ALA A 104 -2.55 15.22 -6.08
CA ALA A 104 -3.45 15.52 -7.19
C ALA A 104 -3.29 14.54 -8.35
N GLU A 105 -2.06 14.22 -8.74
CA GLU A 105 -1.76 13.25 -9.81
C GLU A 105 -2.31 11.85 -9.48
N HIS A 106 -2.41 11.49 -8.21
CA HIS A 106 -2.76 10.15 -7.78
C HIS A 106 -4.21 10.02 -7.31
N TYR A 107 -4.89 11.14 -7.10
CA TYR A 107 -6.21 11.22 -6.45
C TYR A 107 -7.29 10.36 -7.09
N ASP A 108 -7.41 10.40 -8.42
CA ASP A 108 -8.42 9.61 -9.12
C ASP A 108 -8.18 8.09 -8.99
N ALA A 109 -6.93 7.67 -8.94
CA ALA A 109 -6.58 6.27 -8.69
C ALA A 109 -6.96 5.85 -7.26
N MET A 110 -6.70 6.72 -6.26
CA MET A 110 -7.13 6.50 -4.87
C MET A 110 -8.65 6.38 -4.77
N LYS A 111 -9.40 7.27 -5.40
CA LYS A 111 -10.87 7.25 -5.42
C LYS A 111 -11.40 5.96 -6.00
N ARG A 112 -10.85 5.49 -7.13
CA ARG A 112 -11.27 4.22 -7.73
C ARG A 112 -11.02 3.05 -6.79
N TYR A 113 -9.92 3.06 -6.05
CA TYR A 113 -9.62 2.02 -5.06
C TYR A 113 -10.64 2.01 -3.91
N ILE A 114 -10.95 3.16 -3.33
CA ILE A 114 -11.98 3.28 -2.29
C ILE A 114 -13.35 2.86 -2.82
N SER A 115 -13.73 3.30 -4.03
CA SER A 115 -15.00 2.88 -4.64
C SER A 115 -15.09 1.36 -4.82
N TYR A 116 -13.99 0.73 -5.24
CA TYR A 116 -13.93 -0.73 -5.34
C TYR A 116 -14.21 -1.40 -3.99
N ILE A 117 -13.57 -0.93 -2.91
CA ILE A 117 -13.77 -1.49 -1.58
C ILE A 117 -15.24 -1.36 -1.17
N LEU A 118 -15.81 -0.16 -1.30
CA LEU A 118 -17.20 0.12 -0.95
C LEU A 118 -18.20 -0.73 -1.75
N ASP A 119 -17.99 -0.85 -3.05
CA ASP A 119 -18.95 -1.49 -3.95
C ASP A 119 -18.86 -3.02 -3.94
N LYS A 120 -17.70 -3.58 -3.70
CA LYS A 120 -17.44 -5.01 -3.91
C LYS A 120 -17.20 -5.80 -2.64
N THR A 121 -16.73 -5.16 -1.58
CA THR A 121 -16.23 -5.89 -0.43
C THR A 121 -17.11 -5.76 0.81
N ILE A 122 -17.93 -4.76 0.90
CA ILE A 122 -18.84 -4.55 2.03
C ILE A 122 -20.09 -5.43 1.90
N ASP A 123 -20.49 -6.06 2.99
CA ASP A 123 -21.78 -6.71 3.09
C ASP A 123 -22.87 -5.67 3.38
N PRO A 124 -23.87 -5.51 2.50
CA PRO A 124 -24.92 -4.50 2.68
C PRO A 124 -25.81 -4.74 3.91
N LYS A 125 -25.76 -5.93 4.50
CA LYS A 125 -26.56 -6.24 5.70
C LYS A 125 -25.88 -5.85 6.99
N THR A 126 -24.55 -6.04 7.04
CA THR A 126 -23.76 -5.78 8.25
C THR A 126 -22.98 -4.47 8.16
N ASN A 127 -22.80 -3.92 6.96
CA ASN A 127 -21.91 -2.81 6.64
C ASN A 127 -20.44 -3.08 7.00
N LEU A 128 -20.03 -4.36 7.07
CA LEU A 128 -18.68 -4.78 7.35
C LEU A 128 -18.00 -5.34 6.11
N LEU A 129 -16.69 -5.26 6.07
CA LEU A 129 -15.87 -5.87 5.03
C LEU A 129 -15.99 -7.39 5.07
N VAL A 130 -16.13 -8.00 3.89
CA VAL A 130 -16.17 -9.45 3.73
C VAL A 130 -14.91 -9.94 3.05
N GLN A 131 -14.07 -10.58 3.80
CA GLN A 131 -12.77 -11.08 3.36
C GLN A 131 -12.87 -11.92 2.07
N SER A 132 -13.77 -12.85 2.01
CA SER A 132 -13.92 -13.76 0.86
C SER A 132 -14.31 -13.07 -0.45
N ARG A 133 -14.76 -11.81 -0.39
CA ARG A 133 -15.15 -11.04 -1.59
C ARG A 133 -13.99 -10.28 -2.22
N ALA A 134 -12.93 -10.08 -1.48
CA ALA A 134 -11.90 -9.16 -1.92
C ALA A 134 -10.55 -9.84 -2.15
N TRP A 135 -10.07 -10.55 -1.18
CA TRP A 135 -8.66 -10.88 -1.11
C TRP A 135 -8.39 -12.22 -0.51
N GLY A 136 -7.25 -12.75 -0.84
CA GLY A 136 -6.65 -13.83 -0.09
C GLY A 136 -6.29 -13.41 1.36
N ASP A 137 -5.41 -14.18 1.96
CA ASP A 137 -5.10 -14.09 3.38
C ASP A 137 -4.05 -13.02 3.76
N LEU A 138 -3.75 -12.08 2.85
CA LEU A 138 -2.77 -11.02 3.11
C LEU A 138 -3.32 -10.01 4.12
N CYS A 139 -2.82 -10.09 5.33
CA CYS A 139 -3.15 -9.19 6.43
C CYS A 139 -2.02 -9.19 7.45
N ASP A 140 -2.04 -10.11 8.40
CA ASP A 140 -0.96 -10.32 9.36
C ASP A 140 0.04 -11.33 8.78
N TRP A 141 0.90 -10.84 7.86
CA TRP A 141 1.86 -11.67 7.16
C TRP A 141 2.91 -12.24 8.13
N LEU A 142 3.02 -13.56 8.17
CA LEU A 142 3.89 -14.28 9.09
C LEU A 142 3.60 -14.04 10.58
N GLY A 143 2.38 -13.66 10.92
CA GLY A 143 1.93 -13.56 12.29
C GLY A 143 2.14 -14.87 13.07
N LEU A 144 2.47 -14.75 14.35
CA LEU A 144 2.85 -15.89 15.20
C LEU A 144 1.74 -16.92 15.40
N GLU A 145 0.50 -16.59 15.10
CA GLU A 145 -0.69 -17.40 15.38
C GLU A 145 -1.29 -18.12 14.18
N ASP A 146 -0.52 -18.36 13.13
CA ASP A 146 -0.87 -19.29 12.05
C ASP A 146 -2.27 -19.09 11.43
N ASN A 147 -2.63 -17.91 10.98
CA ASN A 147 -3.93 -17.64 10.34
C ASN A 147 -5.18 -17.93 11.21
N ARG A 148 -5.04 -18.15 12.50
CA ARG A 148 -6.17 -18.35 13.41
C ARG A 148 -6.85 -17.06 13.82
N ASN A 149 -6.21 -15.92 13.61
CA ASN A 149 -6.76 -14.62 13.97
C ASN A 149 -7.89 -14.23 13.02
N ASP A 150 -8.95 -13.71 13.57
CA ASP A 150 -9.96 -13.00 12.80
C ASP A 150 -9.37 -11.69 12.26
N LYS A 151 -9.12 -11.68 10.97
CA LYS A 151 -8.52 -10.54 10.27
C LYS A 151 -9.49 -9.39 10.01
N SER A 152 -10.78 -9.61 10.26
CA SER A 152 -11.84 -8.63 10.00
C SER A 152 -11.58 -7.32 10.73
N LEU A 153 -11.19 -7.37 12.01
CA LEU A 153 -10.88 -6.18 12.79
C LEU A 153 -9.73 -5.37 12.19
N LEU A 154 -8.67 -6.03 11.74
CA LEU A 154 -7.52 -5.36 11.12
C LEU A 154 -7.92 -4.68 9.81
N TRP A 155 -8.73 -5.33 9.01
CA TRP A 155 -9.20 -4.76 7.75
C TRP A 155 -10.14 -3.59 7.95
N GLU A 156 -11.09 -3.70 8.87
CA GLU A 156 -11.98 -2.59 9.21
C GLU A 156 -11.19 -1.38 9.70
N ALA A 157 -10.28 -1.60 10.63
CA ALA A 157 -9.44 -0.52 11.17
C ALA A 157 -8.59 0.14 10.08
N TYR A 158 -8.02 -0.66 9.18
CA TYR A 158 -7.18 -0.13 8.10
C TYR A 158 -8.01 0.59 7.02
N PHE A 159 -9.20 0.10 6.72
CA PHE A 159 -10.11 0.78 5.81
C PHE A 159 -10.60 2.12 6.37
N ILE A 160 -10.92 2.17 7.66
CA ILE A 160 -11.25 3.43 8.34
C ILE A 160 -10.07 4.41 8.24
N TYR A 161 -8.85 3.93 8.43
CA TYR A 161 -7.65 4.74 8.26
C TYR A 161 -7.50 5.27 6.82
N ASP A 162 -7.70 4.44 5.81
CA ASP A 162 -7.69 4.87 4.41
C ASP A 162 -8.74 5.95 4.12
N LEU A 163 -9.97 5.80 4.66
CA LEU A 163 -11.03 6.80 4.54
C LEU A 163 -10.68 8.12 5.23
N GLU A 164 -10.06 8.03 6.41
CA GLU A 164 -9.58 9.21 7.13
C GLU A 164 -8.51 9.97 6.31
N LEU A 165 -7.56 9.25 5.73
CA LEU A 165 -6.55 9.86 4.86
C LEU A 165 -7.19 10.49 3.63
N MET A 166 -8.11 9.80 2.96
CA MET A 166 -8.81 10.34 1.80
C MET A 166 -9.61 11.60 2.12
N SER A 167 -10.22 11.65 3.29
CA SER A 167 -10.91 12.86 3.78
C SER A 167 -9.98 14.06 3.98
N LYS A 168 -8.72 13.80 4.36
CA LYS A 168 -7.70 14.85 4.52
C LYS A 168 -7.07 15.27 3.20
N ILE A 169 -7.04 14.36 2.22
CA ILE A 169 -6.47 14.60 0.89
C ILE A 169 -7.44 15.37 -0.01
N ALA A 170 -8.75 15.14 0.15
CA ALA A 170 -9.79 15.80 -0.66
C ALA A 170 -9.92 17.29 -0.35
#